data_7cf7ab2349d1d8c1ff8a808833624339
#
_entry.id   7cf7ab2349d1d8c1ff8a808833624339
#
_cell.length_a   1.000
_cell.length_b   1.000
_cell.length_c   1.000
_cell.angle_alpha   90.00
_cell.angle_beta   90.00
_cell.angle_gamma   90.00
#
_symmetry.space_group_name_H-M   'P 1'
#
loop_
_entity.id
_entity.type
_entity.pdbx_description
1 polymer ?
#
loop_
_entity_poly.entity_id
_entity_poly.type
_entity_poly.pdbx_seq_one_letter_code
_entity_poly.pdbx_strand_id
1 'polypeptide(L)'
;VPFALIWTLYAATYAVANGTDTIGTELKAPATGMITFLSTTIVNVPLGVWKDLKYAQIFGTQQSSNSVETVRKSLVQNKGLARAATAMFLARDSITIFGSFTLAPRLAEVIPDNLTSHPHAKPVITQLTVPVLTQLVATPLHLFALDLYIRQHHVPLADRIVQSQRYLGSTTVFRCIRIIPAFGFGCLANMELRSTFHRKLDVGA
;
A
#
# COMPACT_ATOMS: atom_id res chain seq x y z
N VAL A 1 -17.58 2.01 -11.26
CA VAL A 1 -16.18 2.10 -11.72
C VAL A 1 -15.19 2.24 -10.54
N PRO A 2 -15.33 3.18 -9.56
CA PRO A 2 -14.35 3.33 -8.47
C PRO A 2 -14.17 2.05 -7.62
N PHE A 3 -15.25 1.37 -7.29
CA PHE A 3 -15.21 0.11 -6.55
C PHE A 3 -14.40 -0.98 -7.29
N ALA A 4 -14.64 -1.15 -8.59
CA ALA A 4 -13.92 -2.15 -9.39
C ALA A 4 -12.40 -1.90 -9.41
N LEU A 5 -11.96 -0.64 -9.46
CA LEU A 5 -10.54 -0.27 -9.42
C LEU A 5 -9.88 -0.68 -8.10
N ILE A 6 -10.57 -0.44 -6.98
CA ILE A 6 -10.09 -0.85 -5.65
C ILE A 6 -10.09 -2.36 -5.54
N TRP A 7 -11.18 -3.00 -5.95
CA TRP A 7 -11.31 -4.45 -5.90
C TRP A 7 -10.22 -5.15 -6.72
N THR A 8 -9.97 -4.72 -7.96
CA THR A 8 -8.91 -5.26 -8.81
C THR A 8 -7.52 -5.13 -8.15
N LEU A 9 -7.24 -3.96 -7.56
CA LEU A 9 -5.97 -3.75 -6.86
C LEU A 9 -5.77 -4.75 -5.72
N TYR A 10 -6.75 -4.86 -4.82
CA TYR A 10 -6.63 -5.75 -3.67
C TYR A 10 -6.69 -7.23 -4.06
N ALA A 11 -7.59 -7.62 -4.97
CA ALA A 11 -7.68 -9.00 -5.46
C ALA A 11 -6.35 -9.46 -6.08
N ALA A 12 -5.75 -8.65 -6.96
CA ALA A 12 -4.46 -8.96 -7.56
C ALA A 12 -3.34 -9.02 -6.50
N THR A 13 -3.33 -8.08 -5.55
CA THR A 13 -2.33 -8.05 -4.47
C THR A 13 -2.37 -9.31 -3.63
N TYR A 14 -3.56 -9.71 -3.15
CA TYR A 14 -3.71 -10.91 -2.34
C TYR A 14 -3.49 -12.21 -3.13
N ALA A 15 -3.92 -12.26 -4.38
CA ALA A 15 -3.67 -13.43 -5.24
C ALA A 15 -2.18 -13.68 -5.44
N VAL A 16 -1.40 -12.63 -5.72
CA VAL A 16 0.05 -12.73 -5.88
C VAL A 16 0.74 -13.03 -4.55
N ALA A 17 0.36 -12.36 -3.45
CA ALA A 17 0.94 -12.59 -2.14
C ALA A 17 0.73 -14.05 -1.69
N ASN A 18 -0.51 -14.53 -1.74
CA ASN A 18 -0.84 -15.91 -1.32
C ASN A 18 -0.22 -16.95 -2.25
N GLY A 19 -0.29 -16.74 -3.58
CA GLY A 19 0.28 -17.66 -4.56
C GLY A 19 1.79 -17.81 -4.40
N THR A 20 2.51 -16.69 -4.28
CA THR A 20 3.97 -16.70 -4.13
C THR A 20 4.38 -17.32 -2.79
N ASP A 21 3.66 -17.02 -1.73
CA ASP A 21 3.98 -17.57 -0.41
C ASP A 21 3.67 -19.09 -0.35
N THR A 22 2.56 -19.55 -0.93
CA THR A 22 2.22 -20.96 -1.00
C THR A 22 3.27 -21.73 -1.82
N ILE A 23 3.57 -21.27 -3.03
CA ILE A 23 4.56 -21.91 -3.91
C ILE A 23 5.95 -21.91 -3.25
N GLY A 24 6.35 -20.76 -2.65
CA GLY A 24 7.64 -20.65 -1.99
C GLY A 24 7.78 -21.58 -0.77
N THR A 25 6.71 -21.78 -0.03
CA THR A 25 6.66 -22.68 1.12
C THR A 25 6.73 -24.15 0.68
N GLU A 26 5.96 -24.55 -0.33
CA GLU A 26 5.98 -25.90 -0.91
C GLU A 26 7.35 -26.26 -1.50
N LEU A 27 7.98 -25.32 -2.20
CA LEU A 27 9.33 -25.50 -2.76
C LEU A 27 10.44 -25.36 -1.72
N LYS A 28 10.11 -25.09 -0.44
CA LYS A 28 11.07 -24.84 0.65
C LYS A 28 12.13 -23.78 0.26
N ALA A 29 11.72 -22.75 -0.50
CA ALA A 29 12.63 -21.73 -1.02
C ALA A 29 13.22 -20.92 0.14
N PRO A 30 14.57 -20.74 0.18
CA PRO A 30 15.19 -19.84 1.13
C PRO A 30 14.72 -18.41 0.80
N ALA A 31 14.22 -17.64 1.75
CA ALA A 31 13.74 -16.28 1.57
C ALA A 31 12.35 -16.13 0.90
N THR A 32 11.43 -17.09 1.09
CA THR A 32 10.04 -17.00 0.61
C THR A 32 9.40 -15.63 0.92
N GLY A 33 9.59 -15.09 2.13
CA GLY A 33 9.04 -13.78 2.50
C GLY A 33 9.58 -12.62 1.65
N MET A 34 10.84 -12.66 1.22
CA MET A 34 11.41 -11.64 0.32
C MET A 34 10.84 -11.78 -1.09
N ILE A 35 10.69 -13.00 -1.58
CA ILE A 35 10.12 -13.29 -2.90
C ILE A 35 8.65 -12.83 -2.93
N THR A 36 7.89 -13.14 -1.91
CA THR A 36 6.49 -12.69 -1.75
C THR A 36 6.41 -11.17 -1.71
N PHE A 37 7.28 -10.50 -0.95
CA PHE A 37 7.34 -9.03 -0.90
C PHE A 37 7.63 -8.43 -2.27
N LEU A 38 8.66 -8.90 -2.96
CA LEU A 38 9.04 -8.37 -4.28
C LEU A 38 7.96 -8.61 -5.32
N SER A 39 7.43 -9.82 -5.41
CA SER A 39 6.35 -10.16 -6.36
C SER A 39 5.09 -9.33 -6.13
N THR A 40 4.70 -9.17 -4.87
CA THR A 40 3.55 -8.36 -4.48
C THR A 40 3.78 -6.88 -4.80
N THR A 41 4.98 -6.37 -4.56
CA THR A 41 5.35 -4.98 -4.88
C THR A 41 5.31 -4.71 -6.38
N ILE A 42 5.87 -5.63 -7.20
CA ILE A 42 5.89 -5.51 -8.67
C ILE A 42 4.47 -5.43 -9.25
N VAL A 43 3.51 -6.13 -8.66
CA VAL A 43 2.12 -6.11 -9.12
C VAL A 43 1.33 -4.94 -8.52
N ASN A 44 1.46 -4.72 -7.22
CA ASN A 44 0.67 -3.71 -6.50
C ASN A 44 0.99 -2.29 -6.96
N VAL A 45 2.27 -1.96 -7.19
CA VAL A 45 2.67 -0.59 -7.48
C VAL A 45 2.14 -0.07 -8.81
N PRO A 46 2.30 -0.79 -9.96
CA PRO A 46 1.72 -0.35 -11.22
C PRO A 46 0.19 -0.24 -11.16
N LEU A 47 -0.48 -1.18 -10.49
CA LEU A 47 -1.92 -1.15 -10.29
C LEU A 47 -2.35 0.02 -9.39
N GLY A 48 -1.56 0.34 -8.37
CA GLY A 48 -1.77 1.50 -7.50
C GLY A 48 -1.70 2.81 -8.28
N VAL A 49 -0.65 2.99 -9.06
CA VAL A 49 -0.47 4.17 -9.93
C VAL A 49 -1.60 4.26 -10.96
N TRP A 50 -1.94 3.15 -11.62
CA TRP A 50 -3.05 3.09 -12.57
C TRP A 50 -4.39 3.49 -11.91
N LYS A 51 -4.67 2.98 -10.73
CA LYS A 51 -5.84 3.36 -9.94
C LYS A 51 -5.83 4.86 -9.64
N ASP A 52 -4.73 5.40 -9.14
CA ASP A 52 -4.63 6.82 -8.76
C ASP A 52 -4.82 7.74 -9.98
N LEU A 53 -4.27 7.38 -11.14
CA LEU A 53 -4.51 8.08 -12.39
C LEU A 53 -6.00 8.03 -12.81
N LYS A 54 -6.64 6.86 -12.69
CA LYS A 54 -8.08 6.72 -12.99
C LYS A 54 -8.95 7.53 -12.03
N TYR A 55 -8.61 7.56 -10.74
CA TYR A 55 -9.28 8.41 -9.77
C TYR A 55 -9.13 9.90 -10.11
N ALA A 56 -7.93 10.34 -10.45
CA ALA A 56 -7.69 11.71 -10.89
C ALA A 56 -8.53 12.06 -12.13
N GLN A 57 -8.70 11.13 -13.08
CA GLN A 57 -9.56 11.32 -14.25
C GLN A 57 -11.05 11.40 -13.91
N ILE A 58 -11.53 10.53 -12.99
CA ILE A 58 -12.95 10.45 -12.64
C ILE A 58 -13.40 11.63 -11.77
N PHE A 59 -12.60 11.99 -10.78
CA PHE A 59 -12.97 12.99 -9.77
C PHE A 59 -12.37 14.37 -10.04
N GLY A 60 -11.27 14.48 -10.77
CA GLY A 60 -10.63 15.74 -11.13
C GLY A 60 -11.45 16.55 -12.15
N THR A 61 -12.28 15.91 -12.96
CA THR A 61 -13.10 16.55 -13.98
C THR A 61 -14.24 17.40 -13.39
N GLN A 62 -14.63 17.17 -12.13
CA GLN A 62 -15.71 17.93 -11.49
C GLN A 62 -15.27 19.31 -10.98
N GLN A 63 -13.98 19.59 -10.87
CA GLN A 63 -13.49 20.80 -10.23
C GLN A 63 -12.94 21.88 -11.19
N SER A 64 -12.65 21.57 -12.43
CA SER A 64 -12.43 22.54 -13.53
C SER A 64 -12.10 21.80 -14.83
N SER A 65 -12.81 22.10 -15.90
CA SER A 65 -12.53 21.59 -17.26
C SER A 65 -11.14 22.01 -17.79
N ASN A 66 -10.53 23.02 -17.20
CA ASN A 66 -9.19 23.51 -17.55
C ASN A 66 -8.06 22.79 -16.82
N SER A 67 -8.34 22.14 -15.67
CA SER A 67 -7.29 21.54 -14.82
C SER A 67 -6.73 20.24 -15.39
N VAL A 68 -7.56 19.40 -16.03
CA VAL A 68 -7.12 18.11 -16.57
C VAL A 68 -6.21 18.30 -17.78
N GLU A 69 -6.50 19.27 -18.63
CA GLU A 69 -5.68 19.57 -19.80
C GLU A 69 -4.37 20.25 -19.39
N THR A 70 -4.41 21.10 -18.37
CA THR A 70 -3.23 21.73 -17.76
C THR A 70 -2.34 20.67 -17.07
N VAL A 71 -2.91 19.75 -16.30
CA VAL A 71 -2.17 18.64 -15.67
C VAL A 71 -1.57 17.71 -16.74
N ARG A 72 -2.31 17.37 -17.79
CA ARG A 72 -1.82 16.56 -18.90
C ARG A 72 -0.69 17.25 -19.67
N LYS A 73 -0.80 18.55 -19.92
CA LYS A 73 0.26 19.36 -20.55
C LYS A 73 1.49 19.48 -19.64
N SER A 74 1.29 19.64 -18.32
CA SER A 74 2.38 19.70 -17.33
C SER A 74 3.15 18.38 -17.25
N LEU A 75 2.47 17.23 -17.33
CA LEU A 75 3.10 15.90 -17.32
C LEU A 75 4.06 15.68 -18.51
N VAL A 76 3.79 16.34 -19.64
CA VAL A 76 4.65 16.29 -20.83
C VAL A 76 5.85 17.22 -20.69
N GLN A 77 5.78 18.26 -19.86
CA GLN A 77 6.74 19.35 -19.84
C GLN A 77 7.98 19.10 -18.96
N ASN A 78 7.88 18.27 -17.89
CA ASN A 78 9.04 18.00 -17.03
C ASN A 78 9.17 16.52 -16.64
N LYS A 79 9.77 15.74 -17.55
CA LYS A 79 9.98 14.29 -17.35
C LYS A 79 10.80 13.93 -16.10
N GLY A 80 11.65 14.83 -15.61
CA GLY A 80 12.45 14.63 -14.41
C GLY A 80 11.60 14.63 -13.13
N LEU A 81 10.74 15.64 -12.95
CA LEU A 81 9.85 15.74 -11.79
C LEU A 81 8.79 14.62 -11.79
N ALA A 82 8.28 14.25 -12.96
CA ALA A 82 7.34 13.14 -13.07
C ALA A 82 7.99 11.80 -12.65
N ARG A 83 9.23 11.54 -13.04
CA ARG A 83 10.00 10.36 -12.61
C ARG A 83 10.27 10.37 -11.11
N ALA A 84 10.66 11.50 -10.55
CA ALA A 84 10.87 11.65 -9.11
C ALA A 84 9.58 11.40 -8.32
N ALA A 85 8.45 11.95 -8.75
CA ALA A 85 7.15 11.70 -8.14
C ALA A 85 6.78 10.21 -8.20
N THR A 86 6.97 9.56 -9.36
CA THR A 86 6.71 8.12 -9.51
C THR A 86 7.61 7.28 -8.59
N ALA A 87 8.90 7.61 -8.47
CA ALA A 87 9.81 6.92 -7.56
C ALA A 87 9.37 7.05 -6.09
N MET A 88 8.87 8.22 -5.70
CA MET A 88 8.37 8.43 -4.34
C MET A 88 7.05 7.70 -4.08
N PHE A 89 6.15 7.61 -5.07
CA PHE A 89 4.95 6.78 -4.96
C PHE A 89 5.32 5.30 -4.83
N LEU A 90 6.32 4.84 -5.59
CA LEU A 90 6.87 3.50 -5.49
C LEU A 90 7.44 3.22 -4.09
N ALA A 91 8.27 4.11 -3.55
CA ALA A 91 8.82 3.98 -2.21
C ALA A 91 7.72 3.94 -1.14
N ARG A 92 6.73 4.83 -1.23
CA ARG A 92 5.56 4.84 -0.35
C ARG A 92 4.82 3.50 -0.34
N ASP A 93 4.51 2.96 -1.52
CA ASP A 93 3.76 1.71 -1.64
C ASP A 93 4.58 0.52 -1.15
N SER A 94 5.89 0.50 -1.45
CA SER A 94 6.81 -0.50 -0.93
C SER A 94 6.86 -0.51 0.60
N ILE A 95 6.91 0.65 1.24
CA ILE A 95 6.87 0.78 2.71
C ILE A 95 5.55 0.20 3.26
N THR A 96 4.42 0.51 2.63
CA THR A 96 3.11 0.01 3.06
C THR A 96 3.01 -1.50 2.92
N ILE A 97 3.46 -2.06 1.80
CA ILE A 97 3.46 -3.51 1.55
C ILE A 97 4.42 -4.21 2.51
N PHE A 98 5.63 -3.68 2.68
CA PHE A 98 6.61 -4.22 3.63
C PHE A 98 6.05 -4.27 5.06
N GLY A 99 5.41 -3.18 5.51
CA GLY A 99 4.78 -3.12 6.83
C GLY A 99 3.69 -4.18 7.00
N SER A 100 2.83 -4.33 6.00
CA SER A 100 1.66 -5.22 6.09
C SER A 100 2.00 -6.71 5.92
N PHE A 101 2.86 -7.04 4.96
CA PHE A 101 3.11 -8.44 4.59
C PHE A 101 4.42 -9.02 5.14
N THR A 102 5.35 -8.17 5.57
CA THR A 102 6.65 -8.63 6.08
C THR A 102 6.87 -8.27 7.55
N LEU A 103 6.67 -7.01 7.91
CA LEU A 103 7.00 -6.53 9.25
C LEU A 103 5.96 -6.97 10.28
N ALA A 104 4.66 -6.89 9.96
CA ALA A 104 3.60 -7.26 10.91
C ALA A 104 3.66 -8.75 11.34
N PRO A 105 3.80 -9.74 10.43
CA PRO A 105 3.98 -11.14 10.83
C PRO A 105 5.24 -11.36 11.67
N ARG A 106 6.38 -10.77 11.29
CA ARG A 106 7.64 -10.91 12.05
C ARG A 106 7.56 -10.33 13.45
N LEU A 107 6.90 -9.18 13.61
CA LEU A 107 6.68 -8.58 14.93
C LEU A 107 5.75 -9.45 15.79
N ALA A 108 4.77 -10.13 15.19
CA ALA A 108 3.93 -11.07 15.92
C ALA A 108 4.72 -12.23 16.56
N GLU A 109 5.79 -12.70 15.90
CA GLU A 109 6.67 -13.75 16.42
C GLU A 109 7.54 -13.28 17.60
N VAL A 110 7.91 -11.99 17.62
CA VAL A 110 8.78 -11.41 18.66
C VAL A 110 8.00 -11.05 19.93
N ILE A 111 6.67 -10.89 19.87
CA ILE A 111 5.85 -10.59 21.05
C ILE A 111 5.86 -11.79 22.00
N PRO A 112 6.28 -11.62 23.28
CA PRO A 112 6.30 -12.69 24.28
C PRO A 112 4.88 -13.25 24.55
N ASP A 113 4.79 -14.55 24.87
CA ASP A 113 3.51 -15.24 25.11
C ASP A 113 2.80 -14.76 26.38
N ASN A 114 3.56 -14.25 27.35
CA ASN A 114 3.01 -13.71 28.60
C ASN A 114 2.22 -12.39 28.44
N LEU A 115 2.34 -11.71 27.31
CA LEU A 115 1.61 -10.45 27.01
C LEU A 115 0.24 -10.68 26.39
N THR A 116 -0.06 -11.89 25.93
CA THR A 116 -1.33 -12.18 25.24
C THR A 116 -1.86 -13.55 25.66
N SER A 117 -3.05 -13.54 26.29
CA SER A 117 -3.73 -14.76 26.77
C SER A 117 -4.31 -15.63 25.65
N HIS A 118 -4.40 -15.13 24.43
CA HIS A 118 -5.00 -15.84 23.29
C HIS A 118 -3.97 -16.04 22.17
N PRO A 119 -3.88 -17.24 21.58
CA PRO A 119 -2.89 -17.57 20.54
C PRO A 119 -3.02 -16.71 19.27
N HIS A 120 -4.21 -16.18 18.97
CA HIS A 120 -4.47 -15.33 17.80
C HIS A 120 -4.32 -13.82 18.07
N ALA A 121 -4.09 -13.40 19.32
CA ALA A 121 -4.04 -11.98 19.66
C ALA A 121 -2.82 -11.27 19.06
N LYS A 122 -1.66 -11.90 19.02
CA LYS A 122 -0.43 -11.33 18.46
C LYS A 122 -0.56 -10.99 16.98
N PRO A 123 -0.98 -11.92 16.08
CA PRO A 123 -1.22 -11.57 14.68
C PRO A 123 -2.27 -10.47 14.52
N VAL A 124 -3.35 -10.50 15.30
CA VAL A 124 -4.40 -9.47 15.22
C VAL A 124 -3.85 -8.09 15.57
N ILE A 125 -3.14 -7.97 16.70
CA ILE A 125 -2.57 -6.69 17.15
C ILE A 125 -1.57 -6.15 16.12
N THR A 126 -0.65 -6.97 15.65
CA THR A 126 0.37 -6.52 14.69
C THR A 126 -0.22 -6.19 13.33
N GLN A 127 -1.18 -6.95 12.82
CA GLN A 127 -1.85 -6.68 11.55
C GLN A 127 -2.76 -5.44 11.59
N LEU A 128 -3.25 -5.04 12.74
CA LEU A 128 -3.97 -3.78 12.89
C LEU A 128 -3.03 -2.59 13.12
N THR A 129 -1.98 -2.77 13.91
CA THR A 129 -1.12 -1.66 14.38
C THR A 129 -0.02 -1.30 13.39
N VAL A 130 0.71 -2.30 12.86
CA VAL A 130 1.89 -2.05 12.03
C VAL A 130 1.56 -1.34 10.71
N PRO A 131 0.50 -1.72 9.96
CA PRO A 131 0.13 -0.98 8.75
C PRO A 131 -0.28 0.46 9.03
N VAL A 132 -0.87 0.74 10.19
CA VAL A 132 -1.22 2.11 10.62
C VAL A 132 0.05 2.91 10.91
N LEU A 133 1.00 2.35 11.67
CA LEU A 133 2.26 3.01 11.98
C LEU A 133 3.08 3.30 10.71
N THR A 134 3.06 2.42 9.72
CA THR A 134 3.74 2.69 8.44
C THR A 134 3.20 3.91 7.72
N GLN A 135 1.95 4.34 7.98
CA GLN A 135 1.40 5.56 7.38
C GLN A 135 2.09 6.83 7.89
N LEU A 136 2.68 6.81 9.09
CA LEU A 136 3.44 7.95 9.61
C LEU A 136 4.65 8.27 8.70
N VAL A 137 5.26 7.25 8.11
CA VAL A 137 6.37 7.40 7.16
C VAL A 137 5.87 7.54 5.72
N ALA A 138 4.86 6.77 5.34
CA ALA A 138 4.33 6.75 3.98
C ALA A 138 3.58 8.04 3.60
N THR A 139 2.94 8.72 4.56
CA THR A 139 2.13 9.93 4.27
C THR A 139 2.97 11.13 3.87
N PRO A 140 4.08 11.50 4.54
CA PRO A 140 4.96 12.57 4.08
C PRO A 140 5.46 12.34 2.65
N LEU A 141 5.90 11.12 2.34
CA LEU A 141 6.34 10.75 0.99
C LEU A 141 5.22 10.91 -0.04
N HIS A 142 4.00 10.51 0.33
CA HIS A 142 2.84 10.65 -0.54
C HIS A 142 2.51 12.12 -0.86
N LEU A 143 2.47 12.97 0.15
CA LEU A 143 2.16 14.40 -0.03
C LEU A 143 3.22 15.10 -0.86
N PHE A 144 4.50 14.79 -0.60
CA PHE A 144 5.59 15.36 -1.37
C PHE A 144 5.59 14.86 -2.83
N ALA A 145 5.33 13.57 -3.06
CA ALA A 145 5.15 13.02 -4.40
C ALA A 145 3.99 13.67 -5.15
N LEU A 146 2.88 13.90 -4.47
CA LEU A 146 1.71 14.57 -5.03
C LEU A 146 2.01 16.03 -5.39
N ASP A 147 2.75 16.75 -4.55
CA ASP A 147 3.19 18.12 -4.84
C ASP A 147 4.13 18.17 -6.06
N LEU A 148 5.09 17.25 -6.16
CA LEU A 148 5.96 17.12 -7.34
C LEU A 148 5.17 16.81 -8.61
N TYR A 149 4.12 15.99 -8.49
CA TYR A 149 3.29 15.59 -9.62
C TYR A 149 2.37 16.72 -10.11
N ILE A 150 1.78 17.49 -9.20
CA ILE A 150 0.84 18.57 -9.52
C ILE A 150 1.58 19.85 -9.92
N ARG A 151 2.61 20.24 -9.15
CA ARG A 151 3.36 21.49 -9.38
C ARG A 151 4.68 21.22 -10.09
N GLN A 152 4.60 21.03 -11.41
CA GLN A 152 5.77 20.74 -12.25
C GLN A 152 6.57 22.00 -12.66
N HIS A 153 6.14 23.19 -12.24
CA HIS A 153 6.91 24.42 -12.43
C HIS A 153 7.98 24.58 -11.33
N HIS A 154 8.91 25.50 -11.53
CA HIS A 154 9.97 25.80 -10.58
C HIS A 154 9.36 26.36 -9.28
N VAL A 155 9.31 25.50 -8.24
CA VAL A 155 8.93 25.87 -6.87
C VAL A 155 10.10 25.48 -5.97
N PRO A 156 10.56 26.40 -5.08
CA PRO A 156 11.59 26.09 -4.10
C PRO A 156 11.19 24.89 -3.23
N LEU A 157 12.18 24.07 -2.84
CA LEU A 157 11.96 22.89 -2.00
C LEU A 157 11.31 23.25 -0.65
N ALA A 158 11.69 24.40 -0.08
CA ALA A 158 11.12 24.88 1.17
C ALA A 158 9.59 25.06 1.08
N ASP A 159 9.10 25.67 0.00
CA ASP A 159 7.66 25.90 -0.20
C ASP A 159 6.89 24.59 -0.42
N ARG A 160 7.52 23.60 -1.04
CA ARG A 160 6.95 22.25 -1.21
C ARG A 160 6.80 21.53 0.12
N ILE A 161 7.82 21.63 0.98
CA ILE A 161 7.81 21.03 2.32
C ILE A 161 6.74 21.70 3.19
N VAL A 162 6.69 23.02 3.23
CA VAL A 162 5.67 23.77 3.98
C VAL A 162 4.27 23.41 3.54
N GLN A 163 4.03 23.32 2.24
CA GLN A 163 2.73 22.93 1.70
C GLN A 163 2.35 21.47 2.06
N SER A 164 3.31 20.55 2.00
CA SER A 164 3.10 19.15 2.40
C SER A 164 2.80 19.04 3.89
N GLN A 165 3.49 19.79 4.74
CA GLN A 165 3.26 19.83 6.19
C GLN A 165 1.86 20.33 6.56
N ARG A 166 1.32 21.29 5.81
CA ARG A 166 -0.01 21.86 6.07
C ARG A 166 -1.12 20.81 6.06
N TYR A 167 -1.01 19.80 5.19
CA TYR A 167 -2.01 18.75 5.05
C TYR A 167 -1.60 17.44 5.72
N LEU A 168 -0.43 17.38 6.36
CA LEU A 168 0.13 16.14 6.89
C LEU A 168 -0.78 15.48 7.93
N GLY A 169 -1.26 16.24 8.91
CA GLY A 169 -2.07 15.71 10.02
C GLY A 169 -3.39 15.09 9.52
N SER A 170 -4.19 15.87 8.80
CA SER A 170 -5.48 15.40 8.28
C SER A 170 -5.32 14.23 7.33
N THR A 171 -4.36 14.29 6.41
CA THR A 171 -4.10 13.20 5.45
C THR A 171 -3.64 11.94 6.16
N THR A 172 -2.78 12.04 7.18
CA THR A 172 -2.33 10.88 7.97
C THR A 172 -3.51 10.20 8.65
N VAL A 173 -4.38 10.95 9.32
CA VAL A 173 -5.58 10.41 9.99
C VAL A 173 -6.47 9.69 8.98
N PHE A 174 -6.81 10.30 7.86
CA PHE A 174 -7.64 9.64 6.82
C PHE A 174 -7.00 8.39 6.25
N ARG A 175 -5.68 8.39 6.07
CA ARG A 175 -4.94 7.21 5.58
C ARG A 175 -4.92 6.10 6.62
N CYS A 176 -4.73 6.41 7.90
CA CYS A 176 -4.80 5.43 9.00
C CYS A 176 -6.19 4.80 9.08
N ILE A 177 -7.25 5.60 9.06
CA ILE A 177 -8.63 5.09 9.07
C ILE A 177 -8.90 4.17 7.89
N ARG A 178 -8.41 4.50 6.70
CA ARG A 178 -8.60 3.70 5.49
C ARG A 178 -7.79 2.40 5.50
N ILE A 179 -6.59 2.41 6.09
CA ILE A 179 -5.69 1.26 6.06
C ILE A 179 -6.16 0.14 6.99
N ILE A 180 -6.85 0.47 8.09
CA ILE A 180 -7.36 -0.50 9.06
C ILE A 180 -8.26 -1.55 8.40
N PRO A 181 -9.33 -1.22 7.67
CA PRO A 181 -10.15 -2.23 7.01
C PRO A 181 -9.41 -2.95 5.89
N ALA A 182 -8.55 -2.27 5.14
CA ALA A 182 -7.90 -2.83 3.97
C ALA A 182 -6.79 -3.84 4.32
N PHE A 183 -5.87 -3.46 5.20
CA PHE A 183 -4.70 -4.27 5.57
C PHE A 183 -4.77 -4.84 7.00
N GLY A 184 -5.61 -4.30 7.86
CA GLY A 184 -5.90 -4.90 9.16
C GLY A 184 -6.88 -6.07 9.00
N PHE A 185 -8.17 -5.78 8.88
CA PHE A 185 -9.19 -6.83 8.74
C PHE A 185 -9.04 -7.67 7.48
N GLY A 186 -8.63 -7.07 6.36
CA GLY A 186 -8.39 -7.78 5.11
C GLY A 186 -7.30 -8.83 5.23
N CYS A 187 -6.16 -8.51 5.85
CA CYS A 187 -5.08 -9.49 6.10
C CYS A 187 -5.53 -10.59 7.05
N LEU A 188 -6.24 -10.25 8.14
CA LEU A 188 -6.74 -11.25 9.09
C LEU A 188 -7.73 -12.22 8.42
N ALA A 189 -8.70 -11.69 7.68
CA ALA A 189 -9.64 -12.51 6.93
C ALA A 189 -8.94 -13.41 5.90
N ASN A 190 -7.93 -12.88 5.21
CA ASN A 190 -7.13 -13.65 4.27
C ASN A 190 -6.35 -14.79 4.96
N MET A 191 -5.74 -14.53 6.11
CA MET A 191 -5.03 -15.55 6.90
C MET A 191 -5.98 -16.68 7.32
N GLU A 192 -7.16 -16.35 7.84
CA GLU A 192 -8.16 -17.31 8.29
C GLU A 192 -8.74 -18.14 7.14
N LEU A 193 -9.09 -17.49 6.03
CA LEU A 193 -9.57 -18.20 4.83
C LEU A 193 -8.50 -19.16 4.29
N ARG A 194 -7.25 -18.69 4.21
CA ARG A 194 -6.14 -19.51 3.73
C ARG A 194 -5.92 -20.74 4.63
N SER A 195 -5.87 -20.58 5.95
CA SER A 195 -5.72 -21.69 6.88
C SER A 195 -6.86 -22.71 6.76
N THR A 196 -8.09 -22.21 6.59
CA THR A 196 -9.27 -23.05 6.41
C THR A 196 -9.22 -23.84 5.09
N PHE A 197 -8.79 -23.23 4.00
CA PHE A 197 -8.67 -23.92 2.70
C PHE A 197 -7.54 -24.97 2.72
N HIS A 198 -6.37 -24.65 3.25
CA HIS A 198 -5.28 -25.63 3.41
C HIS A 198 -5.71 -26.84 4.23
N ARG A 199 -6.35 -26.61 5.39
CA ARG A 199 -6.86 -27.70 6.23
C ARG A 199 -7.89 -28.59 5.51
N LYS A 200 -8.73 -28.03 4.64
CA LYS A 200 -9.70 -28.83 3.86
C LYS A 200 -9.04 -29.65 2.77
N LEU A 201 -7.97 -29.15 2.17
CA LEU A 201 -7.20 -29.90 1.16
C LEU A 201 -6.41 -31.04 1.82
N ASP A 202 -5.81 -30.80 2.98
CA ASP A 202 -5.06 -31.81 3.73
C ASP A 202 -5.95 -32.98 4.25
N VAL A 203 -7.21 -32.69 4.56
CA VAL A 203 -8.19 -33.70 5.02
C VAL A 203 -8.81 -34.46 3.83
N GLY A 204 -8.75 -33.89 2.62
CA GLY A 204 -9.30 -34.51 1.39
C GLY A 204 -8.29 -35.29 0.57
N ALA A 205 -7.02 -35.32 0.97
CA ALA A 205 -5.94 -36.09 0.38
C ALA A 205 -5.59 -37.29 1.26
#